data_83365088e0c281b8bfc2187d8e338622
#
_entry.id   83365088e0c281b8bfc2187d8e338622
#
_cell.length_a   1.000
_cell.length_b   1.000
_cell.length_c   1.000
_cell.angle_alpha   90.00
_cell.angle_beta   90.00
_cell.angle_gamma   90.00
#
_symmetry.space_group_name_H-M   'P 1'
#
loop_
_entity.id
_entity.type
_entity.pdbx_description
1 polymer ?
#
loop_
_entity_poly.entity_id
_entity_poly.type
_entity_poly.pdbx_seq_one_letter_code
_entity_poly.pdbx_strand_id
1 'polypeptide(L)'
;IDIGSLNVNFQEFTNLIPLFQQMVTGDLGINLLRSKISDALTSRYGTTVSDLDVERLLRGDKYLYLNGEKQEDSKEIVEKHIGSHVKEIFNHARSRKISFNNMEVHFVGGGSLLLRDDIQKEYPAAIIHSDAVYANVLSFLKILEAKQNG
;
A
#
# COMPACT_ATOMS: atom_id res chain seq x y z
N ILE A 1 0.19 3.83 9.37
CA ILE A 1 0.20 4.13 7.91
C ILE A 1 -0.98 3.42 7.29
N ASP A 2 -1.90 4.17 6.69
CA ASP A 2 -3.07 3.65 5.98
C ASP A 2 -2.83 3.75 4.47
N ILE A 3 -2.74 2.60 3.80
CA ILE A 3 -2.55 2.53 2.35
C ILE A 3 -3.89 2.26 1.69
N GLY A 4 -4.49 3.32 1.16
CA GLY A 4 -5.76 3.28 0.44
C GLY A 4 -5.61 3.14 -1.07
N SER A 5 -6.74 3.25 -1.77
CA SER A 5 -6.76 3.22 -3.24
C SER A 5 -6.17 4.49 -3.86
N LEU A 6 -6.49 5.66 -3.31
CA LEU A 6 -6.09 6.96 -3.86
C LEU A 6 -4.86 7.53 -3.18
N ASN A 7 -4.73 7.36 -1.88
CA ASN A 7 -3.70 8.00 -1.07
C ASN A 7 -3.14 7.08 0.00
N VAL A 8 -2.05 7.53 0.60
CA VAL A 8 -1.47 6.96 1.82
C VAL A 8 -1.52 8.02 2.91
N ASN A 9 -2.06 7.66 4.07
CA ASN A 9 -2.13 8.53 5.23
C ASN A 9 -1.14 8.06 6.30
N PHE A 10 -0.41 9.00 6.85
CA PHE A 10 0.51 8.80 7.96
C PHE A 10 -0.04 9.54 9.17
N GLN A 11 -0.23 8.83 10.26
CA GLN A 11 -0.68 9.40 11.52
C GLN A 11 0.17 8.88 12.65
N GLU A 12 0.75 9.79 13.42
CA GLU A 12 1.49 9.47 14.63
C GLU A 12 0.59 9.55 15.86
N PHE A 13 0.83 8.65 16.80
CA PHE A 13 0.13 8.58 18.08
C PHE A 13 1.13 8.54 19.23
N THR A 14 0.83 9.25 20.33
CA THR A 14 1.52 9.10 21.60
C THR A 14 0.52 8.64 22.64
N ASN A 15 0.74 7.47 23.25
CA ASN A 15 -0.18 6.88 24.22
C ASN A 15 -1.63 6.81 23.73
N LEU A 16 -1.82 6.38 22.49
CA LEU A 16 -3.10 6.28 21.77
C LEU A 16 -3.79 7.64 21.47
N ILE A 17 -3.10 8.75 21.69
CA ILE A 17 -3.59 10.09 21.36
C ILE A 17 -2.98 10.51 20.01
N PRO A 18 -3.80 10.82 18.98
CA PRO A 18 -3.29 11.23 17.68
C PRO A 18 -2.64 12.62 17.75
N LEU A 19 -1.47 12.73 17.15
CA LEU A 19 -0.77 14.00 16.96
C LEU A 19 -1.21 14.64 15.64
N PHE A 20 -2.29 15.39 15.66
CA PHE A 20 -2.90 15.95 14.45
C PHE A 20 -1.96 16.83 13.62
N GLN A 21 -0.99 17.48 14.26
CA GLN A 21 0.01 18.31 13.56
C GLN A 21 1.02 17.48 12.74
N GLN A 22 1.05 16.17 12.97
CA GLN A 22 1.94 15.22 12.30
C GLN A 22 1.18 14.27 11.36
N MET A 23 -0.06 14.62 11.02
CA MET A 23 -0.81 13.91 10.00
C MET A 23 -0.35 14.35 8.62
N VAL A 24 0.05 13.38 7.80
CA VAL A 24 0.54 13.62 6.44
C VAL A 24 -0.20 12.70 5.47
N THR A 25 -0.58 13.25 4.33
CA THR A 25 -1.18 12.50 3.22
C THR A 25 -0.27 12.57 2.00
N GLY A 26 -0.12 11.46 1.30
CA GLY A 26 0.57 11.37 0.02
C GLY A 26 -0.30 10.73 -1.05
N ASP A 27 -0.23 11.22 -2.29
CA ASP A 27 -0.95 10.67 -3.45
C ASP A 27 -0.25 9.41 -3.97
N LEU A 28 -0.06 8.43 -3.08
CA LEU A 28 0.69 7.19 -3.29
C LEU A 28 -0.19 5.95 -3.09
N GLY A 29 -1.50 6.07 -3.35
CA GLY A 29 -2.42 4.94 -3.24
C GLY A 29 -2.20 3.88 -4.33
N ILE A 30 -2.88 2.75 -4.19
CA ILE A 30 -2.73 1.58 -5.08
C ILE A 30 -3.09 1.89 -6.53
N ASN A 31 -3.98 2.85 -6.78
CA ASN A 31 -4.33 3.24 -8.15
C ASN A 31 -3.13 3.83 -8.91
N LEU A 32 -2.25 4.59 -8.22
CA LEU A 32 -1.01 5.08 -8.84
C LEU A 32 -0.08 3.93 -9.22
N LEU A 33 0.06 2.93 -8.34
CA LEU A 33 0.85 1.73 -8.64
C LEU A 33 0.29 0.97 -9.84
N ARG A 34 -1.04 0.77 -9.89
CA ARG A 34 -1.72 0.13 -11.03
C ARG A 34 -1.42 0.85 -12.33
N SER A 35 -1.58 2.17 -12.36
CA SER A 35 -1.28 2.98 -13.55
C SER A 35 0.17 2.80 -14.01
N LYS A 36 1.14 2.90 -13.11
CA LYS A 36 2.56 2.70 -13.42
C LYS A 36 2.85 1.32 -14.01
N ILE A 37 2.22 0.26 -13.47
CA ILE A 37 2.39 -1.11 -13.97
C ILE A 37 1.72 -1.25 -15.34
N SER A 38 0.49 -0.76 -15.51
CA SER A 38 -0.23 -0.78 -16.79
C SER A 38 0.57 -0.10 -17.90
N ASP A 39 1.08 1.10 -17.61
CA ASP A 39 1.88 1.89 -18.56
C ASP A 39 3.18 1.15 -18.93
N ALA A 40 3.86 0.56 -17.96
CA ALA A 40 5.11 -0.16 -18.18
C ALA A 40 4.89 -1.43 -19.02
N LEU A 41 3.85 -2.22 -18.72
CA LEU A 41 3.51 -3.42 -19.48
C LEU A 41 3.00 -3.08 -20.88
N THR A 42 2.16 -2.05 -21.01
CA THR A 42 1.68 -1.53 -22.30
C THR A 42 2.84 -1.09 -23.18
N SER A 43 3.78 -0.34 -22.60
CA SER A 43 4.99 0.09 -23.32
C SER A 43 5.89 -1.10 -23.72
N ARG A 44 6.02 -2.08 -22.83
CA ARG A 44 6.87 -3.26 -23.07
C ARG A 44 6.34 -4.14 -24.21
N TYR A 45 5.02 -4.35 -24.25
CA TYR A 45 4.42 -5.30 -25.20
C TYR A 45 3.75 -4.64 -26.39
N GLY A 46 3.67 -3.32 -26.44
CA GLY A 46 3.03 -2.58 -27.55
C GLY A 46 1.52 -2.81 -27.68
N THR A 47 0.87 -3.29 -26.62
CA THR A 47 -0.57 -3.53 -26.56
C THR A 47 -1.12 -3.08 -25.23
N THR A 48 -2.35 -2.60 -25.21
CA THR A 48 -3.00 -2.13 -23.98
C THR A 48 -3.17 -3.27 -22.99
N VAL A 49 -2.63 -3.12 -21.78
CA VAL A 49 -2.83 -4.03 -20.65
C VAL A 49 -3.95 -3.46 -19.79
N SER A 50 -5.00 -4.24 -19.56
CA SER A 50 -6.19 -3.78 -18.85
C SER A 50 -5.94 -3.66 -17.33
N ASP A 51 -6.73 -2.81 -16.67
CA ASP A 51 -6.70 -2.70 -15.21
C ASP A 51 -7.01 -4.02 -14.51
N LEU A 52 -7.84 -4.87 -15.13
CA LEU A 52 -8.15 -6.19 -14.60
C LEU A 52 -6.93 -7.13 -14.63
N ASP A 53 -6.13 -7.08 -15.69
CA ASP A 53 -4.91 -7.88 -15.79
C ASP A 53 -3.88 -7.41 -14.74
N VAL A 54 -3.73 -6.10 -14.56
CA VAL A 54 -2.87 -5.54 -13.52
C VAL A 54 -3.36 -5.93 -12.13
N GLU A 55 -4.67 -5.88 -11.88
CA GLU A 55 -5.26 -6.30 -10.60
C GLU A 55 -4.96 -7.77 -10.29
N ARG A 56 -5.07 -8.65 -11.28
CA ARG A 56 -4.73 -10.08 -11.14
C ARG A 56 -3.25 -10.27 -10.82
N LEU A 57 -2.36 -9.57 -11.50
CA LEU A 57 -0.93 -9.62 -11.24
C LEU A 57 -0.60 -9.15 -9.82
N LEU A 58 -1.23 -8.08 -9.35
CA LEU A 58 -1.07 -7.58 -7.98
C LEU A 58 -1.63 -8.54 -6.93
N ARG A 59 -2.66 -9.34 -7.26
CA ARG A 59 -3.26 -10.32 -6.35
C ARG A 59 -2.58 -11.69 -6.35
N GLY A 60 -1.53 -11.87 -7.14
CA GLY A 60 -0.68 -13.05 -7.08
C GLY A 60 -0.60 -13.89 -8.35
N ASP A 61 -1.22 -13.47 -9.47
CA ASP A 61 -0.93 -14.07 -10.75
C ASP A 61 0.55 -13.82 -11.08
N LYS A 62 1.27 -14.90 -11.41
CA LYS A 62 2.72 -14.79 -11.61
C LYS A 62 3.09 -14.08 -12.90
N TYR A 63 2.27 -14.18 -13.93
CA TYR A 63 2.61 -13.74 -15.28
C TYR A 63 1.40 -13.17 -16.01
N LEU A 64 1.66 -12.17 -16.85
CA LEU A 64 0.70 -11.70 -17.84
C LEU A 64 0.59 -12.72 -18.99
N TYR A 65 -0.61 -12.91 -19.52
CA TYR A 65 -0.87 -13.69 -20.71
C TYR A 65 -1.45 -12.78 -21.80
N LEU A 66 -0.81 -12.75 -22.97
CA LEU A 66 -1.28 -12.01 -24.12
C LEU A 66 -1.57 -13.00 -25.27
N ASN A 67 -2.79 -12.99 -25.78
CA ASN A 67 -3.23 -13.94 -26.82
C ASN A 67 -2.97 -15.43 -26.47
N GLY A 68 -3.05 -15.76 -25.18
CA GLY A 68 -2.77 -17.10 -24.67
C GLY A 68 -1.28 -17.41 -24.43
N GLU A 69 -0.38 -16.50 -24.80
CA GLU A 69 1.06 -16.65 -24.60
C GLU A 69 1.52 -16.00 -23.29
N LYS A 70 2.30 -16.75 -22.53
CA LYS A 70 2.88 -16.33 -21.27
C LYS A 70 4.00 -15.30 -21.50
N GLN A 71 3.94 -14.18 -20.79
CA GLN A 71 4.94 -13.13 -20.81
C GLN A 71 5.89 -13.28 -19.61
N GLU A 72 7.03 -13.96 -19.80
CA GLU A 72 7.95 -14.34 -18.72
C GLU A 72 8.51 -13.13 -17.95
N ASP A 73 8.84 -12.05 -18.62
CA ASP A 73 9.43 -10.84 -18.03
C ASP A 73 8.41 -9.94 -17.34
N SER A 74 7.10 -10.20 -17.52
CA SER A 74 6.04 -9.42 -16.85
C SER A 74 6.15 -9.46 -15.33
N LYS A 75 6.57 -10.59 -14.78
CA LYS A 75 6.78 -10.76 -13.34
C LYS A 75 7.81 -9.78 -12.80
N GLU A 76 8.98 -9.72 -13.44
CA GLU A 76 10.06 -8.83 -13.00
C GLU A 76 9.65 -7.36 -13.09
N ILE A 77 8.91 -6.98 -14.14
CA ILE A 77 8.38 -5.64 -14.31
C ILE A 77 7.46 -5.27 -13.14
N VAL A 78 6.52 -6.15 -12.79
CA VAL A 78 5.57 -5.93 -11.70
C VAL A 78 6.29 -5.83 -10.36
N GLU A 79 7.16 -6.79 -10.02
CA GLU A 79 7.92 -6.81 -8.77
C GLU A 79 8.79 -5.56 -8.60
N LYS A 80 9.42 -5.10 -9.68
CA LYS A 80 10.19 -3.85 -9.67
C LYS A 80 9.33 -2.63 -9.34
N HIS A 81 8.14 -2.52 -9.92
CA HIS A 81 7.23 -1.40 -9.67
C HIS A 81 6.66 -1.44 -8.26
N ILE A 82 6.32 -2.61 -7.73
CA ILE A 82 5.88 -2.78 -6.35
C ILE A 82 6.98 -2.32 -5.40
N GLY A 83 8.20 -2.84 -5.54
CA GLY A 83 9.32 -2.47 -4.66
C GLY A 83 9.65 -0.98 -4.73
N SER A 84 9.60 -0.37 -5.93
CA SER A 84 9.81 1.07 -6.09
C SER A 84 8.71 1.89 -5.41
N HIS A 85 7.46 1.47 -5.54
CA HIS A 85 6.31 2.15 -4.94
C HIS A 85 6.36 2.12 -3.41
N VAL A 86 6.71 0.99 -2.82
CA VAL A 86 6.92 0.88 -1.36
C VAL A 86 8.02 1.83 -0.90
N LYS A 87 9.15 1.90 -1.62
CA LYS A 87 10.22 2.87 -1.31
C LYS A 87 9.75 4.32 -1.41
N GLU A 88 8.91 4.64 -2.40
CA GLU A 88 8.32 5.99 -2.54
C GLU A 88 7.46 6.33 -1.32
N ILE A 89 6.66 5.40 -0.80
CA ILE A 89 5.85 5.59 0.41
C ILE A 89 6.75 5.93 1.61
N PHE A 90 7.80 5.14 1.86
CA PHE A 90 8.74 5.42 2.95
C PHE A 90 9.52 6.73 2.75
N ASN A 91 9.93 7.03 1.53
CA ASN A 91 10.63 8.28 1.23
C ASN A 91 9.71 9.50 1.40
N HIS A 92 8.42 9.37 1.08
CA HIS A 92 7.45 10.43 1.33
C HIS A 92 7.35 10.74 2.83
N ALA A 93 7.23 9.72 3.68
CA ALA A 93 7.24 9.90 5.13
C ALA A 93 8.53 10.60 5.63
N ARG A 94 9.69 10.12 5.19
CA ARG A 94 10.99 10.69 5.56
C ARG A 94 11.12 12.16 5.11
N SER A 95 10.63 12.50 3.93
CA SER A 95 10.63 13.90 3.42
C SER A 95 9.78 14.84 4.28
N ARG A 96 8.80 14.30 4.99
CA ARG A 96 7.94 15.00 5.94
C ARG A 96 8.46 14.91 7.38
N LYS A 97 9.71 14.48 7.57
CA LYS A 97 10.40 14.34 8.86
C LYS A 97 9.77 13.30 9.80
N ILE A 98 8.98 12.36 9.27
CA ILE A 98 8.51 11.22 10.04
C ILE A 98 9.68 10.25 10.19
N SER A 99 10.08 10.00 11.44
CA SER A 99 11.13 9.04 11.80
C SER A 99 10.51 7.78 12.36
N PHE A 100 10.97 6.63 11.87
CA PHE A 100 10.49 5.33 12.32
C PHE A 100 11.35 4.71 13.44
N ASN A 101 12.37 5.44 13.95
CA ASN A 101 13.41 4.86 14.78
C ASN A 101 12.96 4.42 16.18
N ASN A 102 11.98 5.11 16.77
CA ASN A 102 11.56 4.87 18.17
C ASN A 102 10.04 4.69 18.27
N MET A 103 9.44 4.06 17.27
CA MET A 103 8.00 3.82 17.24
C MET A 103 7.67 2.46 16.63
N GLU A 104 6.55 1.91 17.02
CA GLU A 104 5.92 0.81 16.32
C GLU A 104 5.23 1.35 15.07
N VAL A 105 5.45 0.71 13.94
CA VAL A 105 4.86 1.13 12.66
C VAL A 105 3.80 0.13 12.26
N HIS A 106 2.54 0.56 12.37
CA HIS A 106 1.38 -0.22 12.00
C HIS A 106 0.90 0.14 10.61
N PHE A 107 0.64 -0.87 9.80
CA PHE A 107 0.09 -0.73 8.46
C PHE A 107 -1.35 -1.24 8.42
N VAL A 108 -2.24 -0.41 7.88
CA VAL A 108 -3.66 -0.66 7.69
C VAL A 108 -4.08 -0.30 6.26
N GLY A 109 -5.33 -0.54 5.92
CA GLY A 109 -5.84 -0.34 4.56
C GLY A 109 -5.59 -1.53 3.64
N GLY A 110 -6.40 -1.67 2.59
CA GLY A 110 -6.31 -2.80 1.64
C GLY A 110 -4.97 -2.87 0.89
N GLY A 111 -4.35 -1.72 0.67
CA GLY A 111 -3.03 -1.63 0.03
C GLY A 111 -1.93 -2.25 0.87
N SER A 112 -2.01 -2.18 2.20
CA SER A 112 -1.00 -2.77 3.08
C SER A 112 -0.97 -4.31 3.01
N LEU A 113 -2.11 -4.94 2.79
CA LEU A 113 -2.18 -6.39 2.58
C LEU A 113 -1.60 -6.79 1.23
N LEU A 114 -1.89 -5.99 0.20
CA LEU A 114 -1.40 -6.21 -1.16
C LEU A 114 0.12 -6.08 -1.26
N LEU A 115 0.70 -5.14 -0.51
CA LEU A 115 2.13 -4.82 -0.51
C LEU A 115 2.90 -5.44 0.67
N ARG A 116 2.29 -6.36 1.40
CA ARG A 116 2.82 -6.93 2.65
C ARG A 116 4.29 -7.34 2.56
N ASP A 117 4.61 -8.18 1.60
CA ASP A 117 5.96 -8.77 1.49
C ASP A 117 7.02 -7.70 1.19
N ASP A 118 6.68 -6.72 0.35
CA ASP A 118 7.61 -5.65 -0.02
C ASP A 118 7.74 -4.60 1.08
N ILE A 119 6.66 -4.33 1.84
CA ILE A 119 6.73 -3.52 3.06
C ILE A 119 7.67 -4.17 4.07
N GLN A 120 7.53 -5.49 4.32
CA GLN A 120 8.38 -6.21 5.27
C GLN A 120 9.83 -6.35 4.79
N LYS A 121 10.09 -6.38 3.48
CA LYS A 121 11.46 -6.29 2.94
C LYS A 121 12.09 -4.92 3.21
N GLU A 122 11.34 -3.82 2.99
CA GLU A 122 11.84 -2.47 3.22
C GLU A 122 11.93 -2.12 4.72
N TYR A 123 11.00 -2.60 5.52
CA TYR A 123 10.93 -2.37 6.95
C TYR A 123 10.51 -3.65 7.69
N PRO A 124 11.46 -4.52 8.10
CA PRO A 124 11.16 -5.82 8.72
C PRO A 124 10.35 -5.77 10.01
N ALA A 125 10.41 -4.65 10.74
CA ALA A 125 9.64 -4.44 11.96
C ALA A 125 8.19 -3.95 11.71
N ALA A 126 7.74 -3.88 10.45
CA ALA A 126 6.38 -3.47 10.11
C ALA A 126 5.33 -4.44 10.70
N ILE A 127 4.34 -3.89 11.38
CA ILE A 127 3.17 -4.62 11.87
C ILE A 127 2.03 -4.43 10.89
N ILE A 128 1.69 -5.47 10.14
CA ILE A 128 0.62 -5.43 9.14
C ILE A 128 -0.58 -6.19 9.68
N HIS A 129 -1.69 -5.48 9.89
CA HIS A 129 -2.90 -6.04 10.46
C HIS A 129 -3.64 -6.92 9.45
N SER A 130 -4.13 -8.09 9.89
CA SER A 130 -4.88 -9.02 9.05
C SER A 130 -6.24 -8.48 8.63
N ASP A 131 -6.84 -7.67 9.46
CA ASP A 131 -8.13 -6.98 9.27
C ASP A 131 -7.96 -5.53 8.80
N ALA A 132 -6.82 -5.23 8.18
CA ALA A 132 -6.41 -3.90 7.75
C ALA A 132 -7.47 -3.16 6.91
N VAL A 133 -8.26 -3.88 6.11
CA VAL A 133 -9.35 -3.29 5.30
C VAL A 133 -10.43 -2.65 6.16
N TYR A 134 -10.70 -3.21 7.33
CA TYR A 134 -11.75 -2.77 8.24
C TYR A 134 -11.24 -1.95 9.43
N ALA A 135 -9.93 -1.65 9.47
CA ALA A 135 -9.32 -0.98 10.62
C ALA A 135 -10.02 0.33 11.02
N ASN A 136 -10.40 1.15 10.04
CA ASN A 136 -11.11 2.40 10.27
C ASN A 136 -12.53 2.16 10.83
N VAL A 137 -13.26 1.18 10.27
CA VAL A 137 -14.63 0.84 10.73
C VAL A 137 -14.59 0.28 12.16
N LEU A 138 -13.65 -0.60 12.45
CA LEU A 138 -13.47 -1.17 13.79
C LEU A 138 -13.09 -0.11 14.82
N SER A 139 -12.26 0.86 14.43
CA SER A 139 -11.90 1.99 15.29
C SER A 139 -13.11 2.86 15.62
N PHE A 140 -13.96 3.18 14.63
CA PHE A 140 -15.19 3.93 14.85
C PHE A 140 -16.17 3.17 15.74
N LEU A 141 -16.34 1.87 15.56
CA LEU A 141 -17.18 1.05 16.42
C LEU A 141 -16.73 1.08 17.88
N LYS A 142 -15.43 0.92 18.14
CA LYS A 142 -14.87 1.01 19.50
C LYS A 142 -15.11 2.37 20.14
N ILE A 143 -14.97 3.47 19.39
CA ILE A 143 -15.26 4.83 19.88
C ILE A 143 -16.74 4.99 20.23
N LEU A 144 -17.65 4.46 19.39
CA LEU A 144 -19.08 4.50 19.65
C LEU A 144 -19.46 3.68 20.89
N GLU A 145 -18.94 2.47 21.02
CA GLU A 145 -19.14 1.63 22.21
C GLU A 145 -18.66 2.30 23.51
N ALA A 146 -17.47 2.92 23.48
CA ALA A 146 -16.94 3.65 24.60
C ALA A 146 -17.82 4.84 25.02
N LYS A 147 -18.44 5.54 24.05
CA LYS A 147 -19.35 6.67 24.32
C LYS A 147 -20.71 6.23 24.85
N GLN A 148 -21.15 4.99 24.56
CA GLN A 148 -22.44 4.47 25.07
C GLN A 148 -22.31 3.91 26.48
N ASN A 149 -21.12 3.48 26.88
CA ASN A 149 -20.83 2.88 28.19
C ASN A 149 -20.25 3.86 29.23
N GLY A 150 -20.11 5.13 28.89
CA GLY A 150 -19.67 6.22 29.78
C GLY A 150 -20.75 7.27 29.97
#